data_0966c7e3b966ac79c2cc659f5a1f282b
#
_entry.id   0966c7e3b966ac79c2cc659f5a1f282b
#
_cell.length_a   1.000
_cell.length_b   1.000
_cell.length_c   1.000
_cell.angle_alpha   90.00
_cell.angle_beta   90.00
_cell.angle_gamma   90.00
#
_symmetry.space_group_name_H-M   'P 1'
#
loop_
_entity.id
_entity.type
_entity.pdbx_description
1 polymer ?
#
loop_
_entity_poly.entity_id
_entity_poly.type
_entity_poly.pdbx_seq_one_letter_code
_entity_poly.pdbx_strand_id
1 'polypeptide(L)'
;MGLTGKSNGKIIMATVKGDVHDIGKNIVGVVLGCNGYEIIDLGVMVPVDKILSSAKECNADIIGLSGLITPSLDEMVTIAKEMERTKFKIPLLIGGATTSRTHTAVKIEENYSGPTIHVIDASRAVGVVSKLMNSDEKEKYIEEVRADFKVIRKVRAQKTAKPNLSIKLARQRKYVIEWDKFETPVPNFEGVKVLKDYPLDKLVKYIDWSPFFHAWEFKGIYPGILKNEKYGVEAQKLFHDGKSLFCLLYTSPSPRDRTRSRMPSSA
;
A
#
# COMPACT_ATOMS: atom_id res chain seq x y z
N MET A 1 -17.84 -29.43 -12.86
CA MET A 1 -19.30 -29.15 -12.96
C MET A 1 -19.43 -27.74 -13.50
N GLY A 2 -19.76 -27.59 -14.80
CA GLY A 2 -19.99 -26.31 -15.43
C GLY A 2 -21.31 -25.74 -14.95
N LEU A 3 -21.26 -24.62 -14.21
CA LEU A 3 -22.45 -23.81 -13.94
C LEU A 3 -22.85 -23.13 -15.26
N THR A 4 -23.86 -23.67 -15.93
CA THR A 4 -24.55 -23.06 -17.10
C THR A 4 -25.49 -21.94 -16.63
N GLY A 5 -25.00 -21.04 -15.78
CA GLY A 5 -25.69 -19.85 -15.33
C GLY A 5 -25.18 -18.64 -16.10
N LYS A 6 -26.10 -17.74 -16.49
CA LYS A 6 -25.77 -16.46 -17.10
C LYS A 6 -24.83 -15.69 -16.16
N SER A 7 -23.66 -15.26 -16.64
CA SER A 7 -22.71 -14.46 -15.83
C SER A 7 -23.40 -13.18 -15.34
N ASN A 8 -23.07 -12.76 -14.10
CA ASN A 8 -23.55 -11.51 -13.52
C ASN A 8 -22.87 -10.27 -14.12
N GLY A 9 -21.90 -10.46 -14.99
CA GLY A 9 -21.15 -9.43 -15.70
C GLY A 9 -19.70 -9.82 -15.93
N LYS A 10 -19.04 -9.10 -16.83
CA LYS A 10 -17.64 -9.33 -17.25
C LYS A 10 -16.71 -8.27 -16.69
N ILE A 11 -15.66 -8.73 -16.04
CA ILE A 11 -14.70 -7.84 -15.39
C ILE A 11 -13.31 -8.14 -15.93
N ILE A 12 -12.67 -7.13 -16.53
CA ILE A 12 -11.25 -7.20 -16.85
C ILE A 12 -10.44 -6.85 -15.63
N MET A 13 -9.39 -7.63 -15.37
CA MET A 13 -8.42 -7.37 -14.33
C MET A 13 -7.01 -7.35 -14.89
N ALA A 14 -6.24 -6.33 -14.50
CA ALA A 14 -4.86 -6.18 -14.94
C ALA A 14 -3.98 -5.57 -13.83
N THR A 15 -2.75 -6.07 -13.70
CA THR A 15 -1.69 -5.32 -13.04
C THR A 15 -1.05 -4.42 -14.08
N VAL A 16 -0.99 -3.12 -13.78
CA VAL A 16 -0.58 -2.09 -14.74
C VAL A 16 0.86 -2.24 -15.21
N LYS A 17 1.20 -1.60 -16.31
CA LYS A 17 2.54 -1.62 -16.92
C LYS A 17 3.63 -1.32 -15.88
N GLY A 18 4.72 -2.08 -15.94
CA GLY A 18 5.88 -1.93 -15.08
C GLY A 18 5.73 -2.58 -13.69
N ASP A 19 4.58 -3.18 -13.37
CA ASP A 19 4.32 -3.84 -12.11
C ASP A 19 4.07 -5.36 -12.31
N VAL A 20 4.70 -6.17 -11.46
CA VAL A 20 4.66 -7.65 -11.53
C VAL A 20 3.88 -8.29 -10.36
N HIS A 21 3.35 -7.46 -9.45
CA HIS A 21 2.69 -7.94 -8.25
C HIS A 21 1.21 -8.23 -8.53
N ASP A 22 0.84 -9.49 -8.51
CA ASP A 22 -0.49 -9.94 -8.91
C ASP A 22 -1.28 -10.70 -7.82
N ILE A 23 -0.68 -11.01 -6.69
CA ILE A 23 -1.32 -11.81 -5.62
C ILE A 23 -2.66 -11.18 -5.21
N GLY A 24 -2.69 -9.88 -4.92
CA GLY A 24 -3.91 -9.18 -4.51
C GLY A 24 -4.97 -9.18 -5.61
N LYS A 25 -4.56 -8.95 -6.87
CA LYS A 25 -5.45 -9.01 -8.05
C LYS A 25 -6.07 -10.40 -8.21
N ASN A 26 -5.26 -11.44 -8.10
CA ASN A 26 -5.70 -12.82 -8.26
C ASN A 26 -6.71 -13.22 -7.17
N ILE A 27 -6.47 -12.80 -5.91
CA ILE A 27 -7.43 -13.02 -4.82
C ILE A 27 -8.77 -12.35 -5.12
N VAL A 28 -8.76 -11.08 -5.55
CA VAL A 28 -9.98 -10.36 -5.94
C VAL A 28 -10.68 -11.07 -7.11
N GLY A 29 -9.93 -11.51 -8.12
CA GLY A 29 -10.46 -12.24 -9.26
C GLY A 29 -11.17 -13.54 -8.85
N VAL A 30 -10.54 -14.32 -7.98
CA VAL A 30 -11.16 -15.58 -7.45
C VAL A 30 -12.43 -15.26 -6.66
N VAL A 31 -12.40 -14.28 -5.77
CA VAL A 31 -13.56 -13.90 -4.95
C VAL A 31 -14.72 -13.42 -5.81
N LEU A 32 -14.47 -12.60 -6.83
CA LEU A 32 -15.50 -12.14 -7.77
C LEU A 32 -16.01 -13.31 -8.64
N GLY A 33 -15.12 -14.19 -9.12
CA GLY A 33 -15.52 -15.40 -9.87
C GLY A 33 -16.43 -16.33 -9.06
N CYS A 34 -16.13 -16.53 -7.78
CA CYS A 34 -17.01 -17.28 -6.87
C CYS A 34 -18.39 -16.63 -6.66
N ASN A 35 -18.52 -15.33 -6.94
CA ASN A 35 -19.77 -14.58 -6.88
C ASN A 35 -20.48 -14.45 -8.26
N GLY A 36 -20.10 -15.27 -9.22
CA GLY A 36 -20.79 -15.40 -10.51
C GLY A 36 -20.38 -14.38 -11.57
N TYR A 37 -19.28 -13.65 -11.37
CA TYR A 37 -18.72 -12.74 -12.39
C TYR A 37 -17.73 -13.48 -13.30
N GLU A 38 -17.74 -13.18 -14.58
CA GLU A 38 -16.74 -13.65 -15.54
C GLU A 38 -15.49 -12.76 -15.43
N ILE A 39 -14.38 -13.36 -15.03
CA ILE A 39 -13.11 -12.63 -14.83
C ILE A 39 -12.19 -12.88 -16.02
N ILE A 40 -11.78 -11.80 -16.68
CA ILE A 40 -10.82 -11.81 -17.76
C ILE A 40 -9.52 -11.21 -17.20
N ASP A 41 -8.63 -12.08 -16.76
CA ASP A 41 -7.33 -11.67 -16.20
C ASP A 41 -6.30 -11.50 -17.32
N LEU A 42 -5.82 -10.27 -17.49
CA LEU A 42 -4.80 -9.93 -18.48
C LEU A 42 -3.37 -10.15 -17.97
N GLY A 43 -3.20 -10.52 -16.70
CA GLY A 43 -1.90 -10.76 -16.09
C GLY A 43 -1.24 -9.50 -15.54
N VAL A 44 0.09 -9.46 -15.66
CA VAL A 44 0.95 -8.39 -15.11
C VAL A 44 1.59 -7.58 -16.22
N MET A 45 2.13 -6.40 -15.87
CA MET A 45 2.83 -5.51 -16.79
C MET A 45 2.00 -5.13 -18.03
N VAL A 46 0.69 -5.02 -17.87
CA VAL A 46 -0.23 -4.86 -19.01
C VAL A 46 -0.26 -3.40 -19.47
N PRO A 47 0.08 -3.12 -20.74
CA PRO A 47 0.01 -1.77 -21.29
C PRO A 47 -1.44 -1.31 -21.49
N VAL A 48 -1.66 0.00 -21.46
CA VAL A 48 -2.98 0.63 -21.56
C VAL A 48 -3.75 0.18 -22.82
N ASP A 49 -3.10 0.14 -23.98
CA ASP A 49 -3.75 -0.24 -25.23
C ASP A 49 -4.34 -1.64 -25.16
N LYS A 50 -3.62 -2.60 -24.57
CA LYS A 50 -4.11 -3.96 -24.39
C LYS A 50 -5.29 -4.03 -23.42
N ILE A 51 -5.27 -3.24 -22.32
CA ILE A 51 -6.39 -3.20 -21.38
C ILE A 51 -7.65 -2.71 -22.10
N LEU A 52 -7.54 -1.62 -22.83
CA LEU A 52 -8.68 -0.98 -23.48
C LEU A 52 -9.19 -1.76 -24.69
N SER A 53 -8.30 -2.36 -25.51
CA SER A 53 -8.70 -3.22 -26.62
C SER A 53 -9.43 -4.45 -26.12
N SER A 54 -8.88 -5.16 -25.12
CA SER A 54 -9.53 -6.32 -24.52
C SER A 54 -10.88 -5.97 -23.90
N ALA A 55 -11.01 -4.79 -23.26
CA ALA A 55 -12.28 -4.34 -22.71
C ALA A 55 -13.36 -4.13 -23.78
N LYS A 56 -12.99 -3.64 -24.96
CA LYS A 56 -13.91 -3.50 -26.10
C LYS A 56 -14.26 -4.84 -26.72
N GLU A 57 -13.27 -5.70 -26.97
CA GLU A 57 -13.45 -7.01 -27.62
C GLU A 57 -14.36 -7.93 -26.86
N CYS A 58 -14.23 -7.98 -25.54
CA CYS A 58 -15.06 -8.84 -24.71
C CYS A 58 -16.33 -8.16 -24.15
N ASN A 59 -16.58 -6.88 -24.51
CA ASN A 59 -17.68 -6.09 -23.97
C ASN A 59 -17.68 -6.09 -22.43
N ALA A 60 -16.56 -5.70 -21.82
CA ALA A 60 -16.42 -5.69 -20.38
C ALA A 60 -17.34 -4.67 -19.72
N ASP A 61 -17.93 -5.05 -18.59
CA ASP A 61 -18.78 -4.17 -17.79
C ASP A 61 -17.96 -3.32 -16.81
N ILE A 62 -16.80 -3.82 -16.39
CA ILE A 62 -15.91 -3.16 -15.40
C ILE A 62 -14.44 -3.41 -15.77
N ILE A 63 -13.58 -2.42 -15.52
CA ILE A 63 -12.12 -2.57 -15.56
C ILE A 63 -11.59 -2.45 -14.13
N GLY A 64 -10.82 -3.45 -13.67
CA GLY A 64 -10.11 -3.45 -12.39
C GLY A 64 -8.60 -3.37 -12.59
N LEU A 65 -7.97 -2.38 -11.98
CA LEU A 65 -6.53 -2.17 -12.02
C LEU A 65 -5.89 -2.46 -10.66
N SER A 66 -4.74 -3.12 -10.71
CA SER A 66 -3.90 -3.39 -9.54
C SER A 66 -2.50 -2.81 -9.72
N GLY A 67 -1.90 -2.37 -8.61
CA GLY A 67 -0.51 -1.92 -8.57
C GLY A 67 0.02 -1.89 -7.13
N LEU A 68 1.31 -2.21 -6.99
CA LEU A 68 2.00 -2.25 -5.69
C LEU A 68 3.13 -1.22 -5.57
N ILE A 69 3.70 -0.79 -6.67
CA ILE A 69 4.84 0.13 -6.66
C ILE A 69 4.40 1.55 -7.00
N THR A 70 5.19 2.54 -6.59
CA THR A 70 4.83 3.96 -6.81
C THR A 70 4.58 4.31 -8.29
N PRO A 71 5.37 3.84 -9.28
CA PRO A 71 5.11 4.12 -10.69
C PRO A 71 3.74 3.62 -11.18
N SER A 72 3.17 2.57 -10.57
CA SER A 72 1.85 2.05 -10.93
C SER A 72 0.74 3.09 -10.75
N LEU A 73 0.92 4.02 -9.83
CA LEU A 73 -0.03 5.11 -9.59
C LEU A 73 -0.14 6.06 -10.79
N ASP A 74 0.97 6.36 -11.46
CA ASP A 74 1.00 7.22 -12.66
C ASP A 74 0.43 6.48 -13.87
N GLU A 75 0.69 5.18 -13.99
CA GLU A 75 0.08 4.34 -15.02
C GLU A 75 -1.46 4.29 -14.89
N MET A 76 -1.99 4.19 -13.68
CA MET A 76 -3.44 4.24 -13.45
C MET A 76 -4.05 5.60 -13.88
N VAL A 77 -3.35 6.70 -13.66
CA VAL A 77 -3.76 8.03 -14.15
C VAL A 77 -3.75 8.05 -15.69
N THR A 78 -2.74 7.46 -16.30
CA THR A 78 -2.64 7.37 -17.77
C THR A 78 -3.79 6.56 -18.36
N ILE A 79 -4.13 5.43 -17.74
CA ILE A 79 -5.27 4.60 -18.17
C ILE A 79 -6.59 5.39 -18.04
N ALA A 80 -6.80 6.12 -16.94
CA ALA A 80 -7.98 6.95 -16.77
C ALA A 80 -8.13 8.01 -17.88
N LYS A 81 -7.03 8.70 -18.23
CA LYS A 81 -7.00 9.67 -19.33
C LYS A 81 -7.33 9.02 -20.68
N GLU A 82 -6.79 7.84 -20.95
CA GLU A 82 -7.04 7.11 -22.18
C GLU A 82 -8.48 6.58 -22.25
N MET A 83 -9.07 6.16 -21.13
CA MET A 83 -10.49 5.82 -21.05
C MET A 83 -11.36 7.03 -21.38
N GLU A 84 -11.03 8.22 -20.86
CA GLU A 84 -11.74 9.45 -21.20
C GLU A 84 -11.60 9.81 -22.69
N ARG A 85 -10.37 9.81 -23.20
CA ARG A 85 -10.07 10.11 -24.61
C ARG A 85 -10.82 9.19 -25.58
N THR A 86 -10.94 7.91 -25.21
CA THR A 86 -11.59 6.87 -26.03
C THR A 86 -13.08 6.70 -25.70
N LYS A 87 -13.66 7.62 -24.88
CA LYS A 87 -15.08 7.71 -24.53
C LYS A 87 -15.66 6.46 -23.89
N PHE A 88 -14.85 5.75 -23.10
CA PHE A 88 -15.39 4.71 -22.21
C PHE A 88 -16.36 5.32 -21.19
N LYS A 89 -17.30 4.50 -20.71
CA LYS A 89 -18.26 4.88 -19.67
C LYS A 89 -18.39 3.81 -18.57
N ILE A 90 -17.66 2.70 -18.70
CA ILE A 90 -17.71 1.61 -17.75
C ILE A 90 -16.94 1.95 -16.46
N PRO A 91 -17.32 1.40 -15.33
CA PRO A 91 -16.63 1.63 -14.06
C PRO A 91 -15.15 1.21 -14.10
N LEU A 92 -14.32 2.02 -13.45
CA LEU A 92 -12.90 1.78 -13.21
C LEU A 92 -12.67 1.53 -11.72
N LEU A 93 -12.22 0.33 -11.38
CA LEU A 93 -11.85 -0.05 -10.02
C LEU A 93 -10.34 0.08 -9.82
N ILE A 94 -9.94 0.72 -8.74
CA ILE A 94 -8.54 0.95 -8.37
C ILE A 94 -8.24 0.18 -7.09
N GLY A 95 -7.30 -0.75 -7.17
CA GLY A 95 -6.84 -1.57 -6.05
C GLY A 95 -5.33 -1.74 -6.01
N GLY A 96 -4.84 -2.36 -4.95
CA GLY A 96 -3.43 -2.61 -4.71
C GLY A 96 -2.87 -1.83 -3.52
N ALA A 97 -1.80 -2.35 -2.90
CA ALA A 97 -1.33 -1.89 -1.59
C ALA A 97 -0.81 -0.45 -1.56
N THR A 98 -0.31 0.09 -2.67
CA THR A 98 0.13 1.50 -2.75
C THR A 98 -0.99 2.46 -3.10
N THR A 99 -2.13 1.95 -3.55
CA THR A 99 -3.27 2.80 -3.89
C THR A 99 -3.95 3.32 -2.63
N SER A 100 -4.60 4.45 -2.75
CA SER A 100 -5.37 5.02 -1.66
C SER A 100 -6.58 5.75 -2.17
N ARG A 101 -7.61 5.84 -1.33
CA ARG A 101 -8.82 6.62 -1.62
C ARG A 101 -8.49 8.08 -1.95
N THR A 102 -7.50 8.66 -1.26
CA THR A 102 -7.05 10.03 -1.53
C THR A 102 -6.40 10.17 -2.90
N HIS A 103 -5.52 9.24 -3.29
CA HIS A 103 -4.88 9.27 -4.60
C HIS A 103 -5.92 9.08 -5.71
N THR A 104 -6.81 8.11 -5.55
CA THR A 104 -7.90 7.87 -6.50
C THR A 104 -8.76 9.11 -6.69
N ALA A 105 -9.17 9.78 -5.59
CA ALA A 105 -9.97 10.99 -5.64
C ALA A 105 -9.28 12.20 -6.28
N VAL A 106 -7.96 12.36 -6.05
CA VAL A 106 -7.22 13.58 -6.44
C VAL A 106 -6.53 13.45 -7.80
N LYS A 107 -6.17 12.23 -8.19
CA LYS A 107 -5.33 12.02 -9.38
C LYS A 107 -5.99 11.19 -10.46
N ILE A 108 -6.85 10.24 -10.12
CA ILE A 108 -7.41 9.31 -11.10
C ILE A 108 -8.82 9.78 -11.52
N GLU A 109 -9.73 9.98 -10.58
CA GLU A 109 -11.13 10.31 -10.86
C GLU A 109 -11.30 11.64 -11.59
N GLU A 110 -10.44 12.61 -11.37
CA GLU A 110 -10.47 13.89 -12.10
C GLU A 110 -10.11 13.74 -13.59
N ASN A 111 -9.51 12.61 -13.99
CA ASN A 111 -9.11 12.35 -15.38
C ASN A 111 -10.06 11.39 -16.11
N TYR A 112 -11.15 10.95 -15.47
CA TYR A 112 -12.13 10.07 -16.10
C TYR A 112 -13.55 10.43 -15.64
N SER A 113 -14.42 10.79 -16.57
CA SER A 113 -15.81 11.17 -16.29
C SER A 113 -16.70 9.98 -15.92
N GLY A 114 -16.29 8.76 -16.26
CA GLY A 114 -16.95 7.53 -15.83
C GLY A 114 -16.76 7.24 -14.33
N PRO A 115 -17.50 6.23 -13.80
CA PRO A 115 -17.38 5.87 -12.40
C PRO A 115 -15.98 5.37 -12.04
N THR A 116 -15.33 5.96 -11.05
CA THR A 116 -14.02 5.53 -10.55
C THR A 116 -14.11 5.23 -9.06
N ILE A 117 -13.79 4.01 -8.65
CA ILE A 117 -13.97 3.55 -7.27
C ILE A 117 -12.66 2.95 -6.75
N HIS A 118 -12.28 3.34 -5.53
CA HIS A 118 -11.18 2.70 -4.81
C HIS A 118 -11.69 1.49 -4.03
N VAL A 119 -11.08 0.33 -4.27
CA VAL A 119 -11.38 -0.94 -3.58
C VAL A 119 -10.24 -1.23 -2.61
N ILE A 120 -10.57 -1.21 -1.32
CA ILE A 120 -9.56 -1.32 -0.24
C ILE A 120 -8.98 -2.73 -0.18
N ASP A 121 -9.85 -3.75 -0.28
CA ASP A 121 -9.48 -5.15 -0.15
C ASP A 121 -10.45 -6.06 -0.91
N ALA A 122 -10.10 -7.35 -1.01
CA ALA A 122 -10.90 -8.34 -1.73
C ALA A 122 -12.29 -8.57 -1.13
N SER A 123 -12.43 -8.44 0.19
CA SER A 123 -13.73 -8.65 0.87
C SER A 123 -14.74 -7.57 0.47
N ARG A 124 -14.27 -6.37 0.19
CA ARG A 124 -15.11 -5.25 -0.24
C ARG A 124 -15.40 -5.23 -1.73
N ALA A 125 -14.60 -5.92 -2.53
CA ALA A 125 -14.75 -5.95 -3.98
C ALA A 125 -16.13 -6.42 -4.42
N VAL A 126 -16.66 -7.48 -3.81
CA VAL A 126 -17.98 -8.04 -4.15
C VAL A 126 -19.09 -7.03 -3.94
N GLY A 127 -19.14 -6.38 -2.78
CA GLY A 127 -20.17 -5.37 -2.50
C GLY A 127 -20.10 -4.15 -3.42
N VAL A 128 -18.89 -3.74 -3.81
CA VAL A 128 -18.68 -2.64 -4.77
C VAL A 128 -19.19 -3.04 -6.16
N VAL A 129 -18.79 -4.21 -6.64
CA VAL A 129 -19.18 -4.70 -7.98
C VAL A 129 -20.68 -4.95 -8.03
N SER A 130 -21.27 -5.57 -7.00
CA SER A 130 -22.72 -5.81 -6.93
C SER A 130 -23.51 -4.51 -7.07
N LYS A 131 -23.13 -3.44 -6.37
CA LYS A 131 -23.81 -2.14 -6.49
C LYS A 131 -23.65 -1.50 -7.87
N LEU A 132 -22.48 -1.67 -8.50
CA LEU A 132 -22.23 -1.14 -9.84
C LEU A 132 -22.96 -1.90 -10.95
N MET A 133 -23.28 -3.17 -10.71
CA MET A 133 -24.01 -4.02 -11.65
C MET A 133 -25.54 -3.99 -11.44
N ASN A 134 -25.99 -3.47 -10.29
CA ASN A 134 -27.41 -3.29 -9.99
C ASN A 134 -27.90 -1.95 -10.57
N SER A 135 -28.84 -1.99 -11.54
CA SER A 135 -29.38 -0.80 -12.20
C SER A 135 -30.01 0.20 -11.20
N ASP A 136 -30.62 -0.30 -10.12
CA ASP A 136 -31.36 0.52 -9.18
C ASP A 136 -30.48 1.24 -8.15
N GLU A 137 -29.31 0.63 -7.86
CA GLU A 137 -28.37 1.15 -6.86
C GLU A 137 -27.20 1.93 -7.48
N LYS A 138 -26.87 1.66 -8.74
CA LYS A 138 -25.67 2.12 -9.43
C LYS A 138 -25.49 3.62 -9.35
N GLU A 139 -26.49 4.38 -9.82
CA GLU A 139 -26.37 5.84 -9.89
C GLU A 139 -26.22 6.46 -8.50
N LYS A 140 -27.02 6.02 -7.54
CA LYS A 140 -26.94 6.48 -6.17
C LYS A 140 -25.56 6.21 -5.56
N TYR A 141 -25.02 5.00 -5.77
CA TYR A 141 -23.71 4.63 -5.27
C TYR A 141 -22.59 5.48 -5.90
N ILE A 142 -22.64 5.74 -7.19
CA ILE A 142 -21.70 6.60 -7.89
C ILE A 142 -21.73 8.03 -7.34
N GLU A 143 -22.93 8.58 -7.09
CA GLU A 143 -23.09 9.91 -6.50
C GLU A 143 -22.51 9.98 -5.08
N GLU A 144 -22.75 8.98 -4.25
CA GLU A 144 -22.17 8.88 -2.91
C GLU A 144 -20.63 8.89 -2.96
N VAL A 145 -20.02 8.09 -3.85
CA VAL A 145 -18.55 8.04 -4.02
C VAL A 145 -18.02 9.39 -4.50
N ARG A 146 -18.66 10.02 -5.46
CA ARG A 146 -18.26 11.35 -5.98
C ARG A 146 -18.37 12.44 -4.92
N ALA A 147 -19.43 12.42 -4.13
CA ALA A 147 -19.62 13.38 -3.03
C ALA A 147 -18.48 13.26 -2.01
N ASP A 148 -18.13 12.03 -1.65
CA ASP A 148 -17.02 11.76 -0.75
C ASP A 148 -15.66 12.18 -1.33
N PHE A 149 -15.40 11.90 -2.59
CA PHE A 149 -14.17 12.35 -3.26
C PHE A 149 -14.05 13.88 -3.31
N LYS A 150 -15.17 14.60 -3.48
CA LYS A 150 -15.19 16.07 -3.36
C LYS A 150 -14.76 16.54 -1.96
N VAL A 151 -15.20 15.86 -0.90
CA VAL A 151 -14.78 16.19 0.47
C VAL A 151 -13.28 15.93 0.65
N ILE A 152 -12.78 14.78 0.18
CA ILE A 152 -11.35 14.45 0.24
C ILE A 152 -10.50 15.51 -0.46
N ARG A 153 -10.90 15.94 -1.65
CA ARG A 153 -10.21 17.01 -2.39
C ARG A 153 -10.17 18.33 -1.64
N LYS A 154 -11.30 18.73 -1.06
CA LYS A 154 -11.38 19.97 -0.24
C LYS A 154 -10.42 19.92 0.95
N VAL A 155 -10.43 18.83 1.71
CA VAL A 155 -9.55 18.66 2.88
C VAL A 155 -8.09 18.68 2.47
N ARG A 156 -7.75 18.03 1.34
CA ARG A 156 -6.37 18.00 0.85
C ARG A 156 -5.91 19.38 0.37
N ALA A 157 -6.76 20.11 -0.36
CA ALA A 157 -6.44 21.47 -0.81
C ALA A 157 -6.13 22.41 0.37
N GLN A 158 -6.87 22.29 1.46
CA GLN A 158 -6.60 23.07 2.69
C GLN A 158 -5.27 22.69 3.35
N LYS A 159 -4.89 21.40 3.34
CA LYS A 159 -3.62 20.93 3.90
C LYS A 159 -2.40 21.32 3.05
N THR A 160 -2.57 21.42 1.75
CA THR A 160 -1.50 21.78 0.80
C THR A 160 -1.28 23.28 0.68
N ALA A 161 -2.03 24.10 1.40
CA ALA A 161 -2.00 25.57 1.33
C ALA A 161 -0.71 26.21 1.91
N LYS A 162 0.27 25.43 2.40
CA LYS A 162 1.61 25.97 2.68
C LYS A 162 2.31 26.19 1.34
N PRO A 163 2.60 27.45 0.97
CA PRO A 163 3.26 27.72 -0.30
C PRO A 163 4.63 27.03 -0.32
N ASN A 164 4.89 26.31 -1.40
CA ASN A 164 6.23 25.78 -1.64
C ASN A 164 7.22 26.93 -1.76
N LEU A 165 8.41 26.78 -1.22
CA LEU A 165 9.50 27.75 -1.41
C LEU A 165 9.80 27.86 -2.92
N SER A 166 9.96 29.10 -3.41
CA SER A 166 10.47 29.29 -4.76
C SER A 166 11.87 28.67 -4.89
N ILE A 167 12.22 28.18 -6.07
CA ILE A 167 13.54 27.57 -6.33
C ILE A 167 14.68 28.53 -5.97
N LYS A 168 14.50 29.84 -6.20
CA LYS A 168 15.46 30.88 -5.81
C LYS A 168 15.68 30.88 -4.30
N LEU A 169 14.60 30.88 -3.53
CA LEU A 169 14.67 30.91 -2.06
C LEU A 169 15.19 29.58 -1.49
N ALA A 170 14.83 28.46 -2.09
CA ALA A 170 15.36 27.14 -1.72
C ALA A 170 16.90 27.08 -1.93
N ARG A 171 17.39 27.61 -3.05
CA ARG A 171 18.84 27.70 -3.32
C ARG A 171 19.56 28.62 -2.36
N GLN A 172 18.96 29.74 -1.94
CA GLN A 172 19.52 30.63 -0.94
C GLN A 172 19.59 29.99 0.46
N ARG A 173 18.60 29.17 0.80
CA ARG A 173 18.47 28.47 2.11
C ARG A 173 19.07 27.07 2.13
N LYS A 174 19.76 26.66 1.05
CA LYS A 174 20.41 25.34 1.03
C LYS A 174 21.46 25.26 2.15
N TYR A 175 21.60 24.11 2.74
CA TYR A 175 22.72 23.82 3.62
C TYR A 175 24.02 23.87 2.83
N VAL A 176 24.97 24.69 3.29
CA VAL A 176 26.28 24.83 2.66
C VAL A 176 27.29 23.96 3.42
N ILE A 177 27.79 22.93 2.73
CA ILE A 177 28.81 22.04 3.27
C ILE A 177 30.20 22.67 2.93
N GLU A 178 31.02 22.90 3.92
CA GLU A 178 32.41 23.32 3.75
C GLU A 178 33.26 22.08 3.44
N TRP A 179 33.26 21.66 2.18
CA TRP A 179 33.96 20.45 1.76
C TRP A 179 35.43 20.42 2.09
N ASP A 180 36.10 21.61 2.09
CA ASP A 180 37.52 21.74 2.44
C ASP A 180 37.82 21.47 3.92
N LYS A 181 36.78 21.51 4.77
CA LYS A 181 36.88 21.21 6.21
C LYS A 181 36.21 19.88 6.58
N PHE A 182 35.61 19.18 5.62
CA PHE A 182 34.92 17.94 5.87
C PHE A 182 35.91 16.78 5.90
N GLU A 183 36.16 16.26 7.08
CA GLU A 183 36.91 15.03 7.26
C GLU A 183 35.99 13.82 7.08
N THR A 184 36.26 12.97 6.09
CA THR A 184 35.49 11.75 5.87
C THR A 184 35.76 10.80 7.03
N PRO A 185 34.70 10.32 7.75
CA PRO A 185 34.87 9.34 8.81
C PRO A 185 35.50 8.06 8.27
N VAL A 186 36.60 7.65 8.88
CA VAL A 186 37.22 6.37 8.56
C VAL A 186 36.60 5.29 9.43
N PRO A 187 36.08 4.18 8.85
CA PRO A 187 35.54 3.09 9.64
C PRO A 187 36.62 2.42 10.50
N ASN A 188 36.27 2.01 11.70
CA ASN A 188 37.21 1.36 12.63
C ASN A 188 37.73 0.00 12.11
N PHE A 189 37.05 -0.59 11.13
CA PHE A 189 37.48 -1.80 10.43
C PHE A 189 36.79 -1.90 9.07
N GLU A 190 37.41 -2.59 8.16
CA GLU A 190 36.86 -2.94 6.85
C GLU A 190 36.56 -4.45 6.79
N GLY A 191 35.57 -4.83 5.96
CA GLY A 191 35.18 -6.23 5.79
C GLY A 191 34.11 -6.70 6.78
N VAL A 192 33.99 -8.00 6.97
CA VAL A 192 32.98 -8.65 7.82
C VAL A 192 33.56 -8.97 9.19
N LYS A 193 32.93 -8.45 10.24
CA LYS A 193 33.27 -8.78 11.64
C LYS A 193 32.08 -9.50 12.28
N VAL A 194 32.29 -10.73 12.70
CA VAL A 194 31.29 -11.51 13.42
C VAL A 194 31.43 -11.26 14.92
N LEU A 195 30.38 -10.72 15.52
CA LEU A 195 30.32 -10.52 16.96
C LEU A 195 29.61 -11.73 17.58
N LYS A 196 30.39 -12.63 18.17
CA LYS A 196 29.86 -13.77 18.95
C LYS A 196 29.66 -13.34 20.39
N ASP A 197 28.58 -13.82 21.01
CA ASP A 197 28.26 -13.58 22.42
C ASP A 197 28.27 -12.11 22.83
N TYR A 198 27.73 -11.26 21.93
CA TYR A 198 27.68 -9.81 22.20
C TYR A 198 26.75 -9.52 23.38
N PRO A 199 27.19 -8.74 24.39
CA PRO A 199 26.37 -8.46 25.59
C PRO A 199 25.04 -7.77 25.24
N LEU A 200 23.92 -8.40 25.59
CA LEU A 200 22.58 -7.89 25.24
C LEU A 200 22.23 -6.59 25.96
N ASP A 201 22.70 -6.39 27.18
CA ASP A 201 22.54 -5.16 27.93
C ASP A 201 23.08 -3.93 27.18
N LYS A 202 24.10 -4.11 26.36
CA LYS A 202 24.60 -3.07 25.46
C LYS A 202 23.66 -2.78 24.30
N LEU A 203 22.99 -3.81 23.76
CA LEU A 203 22.01 -3.65 22.68
C LEU A 203 20.73 -2.99 23.11
N VAL A 204 20.27 -3.26 24.34
CA VAL A 204 19.03 -2.66 24.90
C VAL A 204 19.01 -1.14 24.78
N LYS A 205 20.16 -0.48 24.87
CA LYS A 205 20.28 0.98 24.75
C LYS A 205 19.99 1.52 23.33
N TYR A 206 20.08 0.67 22.31
CA TYR A 206 19.90 1.03 20.90
C TYR A 206 18.55 0.54 20.36
N ILE A 207 17.74 -0.13 21.15
CA ILE A 207 16.39 -0.54 20.77
C ILE A 207 15.47 0.67 20.84
N ASP A 208 14.74 0.95 19.74
CA ASP A 208 13.59 1.85 19.78
C ASP A 208 12.41 1.15 20.45
N TRP A 209 12.17 1.49 21.70
CA TRP A 209 11.10 0.91 22.50
C TRP A 209 9.72 1.52 22.20
N SER A 210 9.63 2.64 21.48
CA SER A 210 8.35 3.27 21.18
C SER A 210 7.40 2.37 20.41
N PRO A 211 7.82 1.65 19.32
CA PRO A 211 6.98 0.69 18.63
C PRO A 211 6.51 -0.47 19.51
N PHE A 212 7.35 -0.91 20.47
CA PHE A 212 6.98 -1.95 21.42
C PHE A 212 5.81 -1.50 22.28
N PHE A 213 5.85 -0.30 22.85
CA PHE A 213 4.74 0.24 23.63
C PHE A 213 3.48 0.46 22.79
N HIS A 214 3.63 0.91 21.55
CA HIS A 214 2.50 1.10 20.65
C HIS A 214 1.79 -0.22 20.29
N ALA A 215 2.53 -1.32 20.16
CA ALA A 215 1.95 -2.65 19.93
C ALA A 215 1.06 -3.13 21.10
N TRP A 216 1.31 -2.60 22.30
CA TRP A 216 0.49 -2.81 23.51
C TRP A 216 -0.53 -1.70 23.75
N GLU A 217 -0.82 -0.89 22.72
CA GLU A 217 -1.80 0.21 22.73
C GLU A 217 -1.48 1.38 23.70
N PHE A 218 -0.26 1.45 24.22
CA PHE A 218 0.17 2.59 25.03
C PHE A 218 0.45 3.80 24.11
N LYS A 219 -0.05 4.96 24.52
CA LYS A 219 0.18 6.22 23.79
C LYS A 219 1.31 7.00 24.45
N GLY A 220 2.41 7.18 23.72
CA GLY A 220 3.58 7.94 24.19
C GLY A 220 4.86 7.48 23.53
N ILE A 221 5.93 8.20 23.78
CA ILE A 221 7.27 7.94 23.22
C ILE A 221 8.20 7.57 24.38
N TYR A 222 9.00 6.53 24.20
CA TYR A 222 10.07 6.16 25.11
C TYR A 222 11.20 7.21 25.09
N PRO A 223 11.81 7.58 26.23
CA PRO A 223 11.55 7.08 27.59
C PRO A 223 10.44 7.83 28.34
N GLY A 224 9.85 8.87 27.79
CA GLY A 224 8.85 9.71 28.45
C GLY A 224 7.62 8.93 28.93
N ILE A 225 7.23 7.88 28.22
CA ILE A 225 6.09 7.04 28.56
C ILE A 225 6.21 6.38 29.94
N LEU A 226 7.42 6.10 30.41
CA LEU A 226 7.67 5.49 31.73
C LEU A 226 7.33 6.44 32.91
N LYS A 227 7.20 7.72 32.62
CA LYS A 227 6.83 8.76 33.61
C LYS A 227 5.43 9.30 33.39
N ASN A 228 4.65 8.68 32.51
CA ASN A 228 3.30 9.11 32.21
C ASN A 228 2.37 8.89 33.42
N GLU A 229 1.57 9.88 33.78
CA GLU A 229 0.67 9.81 34.93
C GLU A 229 -0.36 8.69 34.82
N LYS A 230 -0.82 8.40 33.61
CA LYS A 230 -1.85 7.39 33.35
C LYS A 230 -1.31 5.98 33.14
N TYR A 231 -0.15 5.84 32.50
CA TYR A 231 0.36 4.54 32.06
C TYR A 231 1.74 4.20 32.62
N GLY A 232 2.37 5.11 33.37
CA GLY A 232 3.78 4.97 33.75
C GLY A 232 4.10 3.69 34.52
N VAL A 233 3.24 3.29 35.44
CA VAL A 233 3.43 2.08 36.26
C VAL A 233 3.37 0.82 35.39
N GLU A 234 2.34 0.71 34.55
CA GLU A 234 2.16 -0.42 33.61
C GLU A 234 3.25 -0.44 32.56
N ALA A 235 3.64 0.74 32.05
CA ALA A 235 4.72 0.86 31.07
C ALA A 235 6.08 0.42 31.65
N GLN A 236 6.38 0.75 32.91
CA GLN A 236 7.59 0.28 33.58
C GLN A 236 7.59 -1.23 33.76
N LYS A 237 6.46 -1.82 34.17
CA LYS A 237 6.31 -3.27 34.30
C LYS A 237 6.51 -3.94 32.94
N LEU A 238 5.80 -3.48 31.90
CA LEU A 238 5.91 -4.01 30.54
C LEU A 238 7.35 -3.89 30.00
N PHE A 239 8.03 -2.77 30.28
CA PHE A 239 9.42 -2.58 29.89
C PHE A 239 10.36 -3.59 30.55
N HIS A 240 10.16 -3.84 31.85
CA HIS A 240 10.93 -4.84 32.59
C HIS A 240 10.71 -6.25 32.02
N ASP A 241 9.46 -6.62 31.78
CA ASP A 241 9.09 -7.92 31.21
C ASP A 241 9.66 -8.07 29.79
N GLY A 242 9.60 -7.03 28.97
CA GLY A 242 10.17 -7.00 27.63
C GLY A 242 11.70 -7.19 27.62
N LYS A 243 12.41 -6.56 28.56
CA LYS A 243 13.86 -6.79 28.72
C LYS A 243 14.18 -8.21 29.13
N SER A 244 13.42 -8.76 30.07
CA SER A 244 13.61 -10.13 30.55
C SER A 244 13.36 -11.14 29.42
N LEU A 245 12.28 -10.93 28.63
CA LEU A 245 11.97 -11.75 27.48
C LEU A 245 13.04 -11.65 26.37
N PHE A 246 13.59 -10.46 26.13
CA PHE A 246 14.65 -10.25 25.15
C PHE A 246 15.88 -11.11 25.47
N CYS A 247 16.30 -11.16 26.72
CA CYS A 247 17.39 -12.03 27.16
C CYS A 247 17.05 -13.51 26.96
N LEU A 248 15.82 -13.92 27.28
CA LEU A 248 15.37 -15.31 27.15
C LEU A 248 15.30 -15.74 25.68
N LEU A 249 14.79 -14.90 24.77
CA LEU A 249 14.70 -15.19 23.34
C LEU A 249 16.07 -15.36 22.69
N TYR A 250 17.06 -14.62 23.13
CA TYR A 250 18.41 -14.73 22.59
C TYR A 250 19.13 -16.01 23.05
N THR A 251 18.91 -16.43 24.30
CA THR A 251 19.56 -17.63 24.86
C THR A 251 18.84 -18.93 24.53
N SER A 252 17.60 -18.86 24.06
CA SER A 252 16.77 -20.01 23.73
C SER A 252 16.81 -20.34 22.23
N PRO A 253 17.02 -21.63 21.84
CA PRO A 253 17.01 -22.01 20.43
C PRO A 253 15.61 -21.80 19.83
N SER A 254 15.54 -21.01 18.76
CA SER A 254 14.32 -20.78 18.01
C SER A 254 14.04 -21.93 17.03
N PRO A 255 12.79 -22.35 16.79
CA PRO A 255 12.44 -23.28 15.73
C PRO A 255 12.92 -22.82 14.34
N ARG A 256 13.03 -21.51 14.11
CA ARG A 256 13.56 -20.93 12.86
C ARG A 256 15.07 -21.16 12.70
N ASP A 257 15.83 -21.25 13.78
CA ASP A 257 17.27 -21.50 13.72
C ASP A 257 17.55 -22.93 13.25
N ARG A 258 16.68 -23.88 13.61
CA ARG A 258 16.79 -25.28 13.16
C ARG A 258 16.49 -25.45 11.66
N THR A 259 15.62 -24.62 11.09
CA THR A 259 15.30 -24.67 9.65
C THR A 259 16.41 -24.09 8.79
N ARG A 260 17.12 -23.05 9.25
CA ARG A 260 18.27 -22.48 8.54
C ARG A 260 19.48 -23.40 8.50
N SER A 261 19.70 -24.19 9.53
CA SER A 261 20.84 -25.15 9.58
C SER A 261 20.66 -26.36 8.65
N ARG A 262 19.46 -26.54 8.08
CA ARG A 262 19.15 -27.67 7.16
C ARG A 262 19.10 -27.27 5.68
N MET A 263 19.30 -26.01 5.32
CA MET A 263 19.51 -25.64 3.92
C MET A 263 20.92 -26.05 3.52
N PRO A 264 21.12 -26.95 2.52
CA PRO A 264 22.42 -27.19 1.97
C PRO A 264 22.94 -25.89 1.40
N SER A 265 24.19 -25.54 1.73
CA SER A 265 24.89 -24.48 1.02
C SER A 265 24.92 -24.88 -0.44
N SER A 266 24.08 -24.27 -1.27
CA SER A 266 24.21 -24.39 -2.72
C SER A 266 25.55 -23.78 -3.09
N ALA A 267 26.41 -24.66 -3.61
CA ALA A 267 27.67 -24.32 -4.24
C ALA A 267 27.47 -23.37 -5.42
#